data_1842a479974dc0a4efe58252b4be8698
#
_entry.id   1842a479974dc0a4efe58252b4be8698
#
_cell.length_a   1.000
_cell.length_b   1.000
_cell.length_c   1.000
_cell.angle_alpha   90.00
_cell.angle_beta   90.00
_cell.angle_gamma   90.00
#
_symmetry.space_group_name_H-M   'P 1'
#
loop_
_entity.id
_entity.type
_entity.pdbx_description
1 polymer ?
#
loop_
_entity_poly.entity_id
_entity_poly.type
_entity_poly.pdbx_seq_one_letter_code
_entity_poly.pdbx_strand_id
1 'polypeptide(L)'
;MIKTQNLVAGVWQNNPQATPFQTVNPKTDKPLKTVFQEATNAQVEESVNKAAAIFDLYAETTLEQRTQFLQAIQKELKAICPEILQTYQEESALPEGRAQGEFDRTLGQILRFVELLQEGSFVQATIHTAGPDLRKMLHPIGPIGVFGASNFPLAFSTAGGDTISALAAGCPVIVKAHPYHAGTSALVAEAIHNALLSCGLPPEVFSHLGGNSHEIGKQLVTHPLLKGVGFTGSSAGGKALYDLAQTREEPIPVFAEMGSVNPIFITEKRLIKDKSLTETLAQSITLGTGQFCTNPGLILFCDPQGKSDLFTRVSAHINPMQLPPMVHSNIQKNYQVQLEGLTQNKALQNLLKSESSDAAVGLISGKDLLNQMHLTEEVFGPFSLFVHCHSLEEMTAVAEKLSGQLTATLLAEEEEYPKIKSVLQKLKNKVGRLLFEGVPTGVAVTQAMQHGGPYPASTDGRYTSVGTDSIYRWLRPVAFQDCPNGLLPLALQNENPLSLLRNLNGKPTKEVI
;
A
#
# COMPACT_ATOMS: atom_id res chain seq x y z
N MET A 1 -11.81 23.69 -11.58
CA MET A 1 -11.68 24.29 -10.21
C MET A 1 -11.77 23.16 -9.19
N ILE A 2 -10.85 23.09 -8.24
CA ILE A 2 -10.81 21.99 -7.24
C ILE A 2 -12.04 22.07 -6.34
N LYS A 3 -12.73 20.95 -6.15
CA LYS A 3 -13.83 20.81 -5.20
C LYS A 3 -13.29 20.86 -3.76
N THR A 4 -13.88 21.70 -2.94
CA THR A 4 -13.46 21.90 -1.53
C THR A 4 -14.42 21.25 -0.53
N GLN A 5 -15.55 20.78 -1.03
CA GLN A 5 -16.60 20.09 -0.28
C GLN A 5 -16.29 18.59 -0.14
N ASN A 6 -17.04 17.92 0.72
CA ASN A 6 -17.05 16.47 0.81
C ASN A 6 -18.02 15.87 -0.22
N LEU A 7 -17.62 14.79 -0.88
CA LEU A 7 -18.50 14.00 -1.74
C LEU A 7 -19.17 12.93 -0.87
N VAL A 8 -20.45 13.11 -0.59
CA VAL A 8 -21.24 12.22 0.26
C VAL A 8 -22.29 11.53 -0.60
N ALA A 9 -22.16 10.24 -0.81
CA ALA A 9 -23.11 9.43 -1.58
C ALA A 9 -23.51 10.08 -2.94
N GLY A 10 -22.49 10.57 -3.66
CA GLY A 10 -22.67 11.20 -4.97
C GLY A 10 -23.04 12.68 -4.95
N VAL A 11 -23.14 13.33 -3.81
CA VAL A 11 -23.47 14.74 -3.68
C VAL A 11 -22.32 15.52 -3.05
N TRP A 12 -21.86 16.58 -3.72
CA TRP A 12 -20.89 17.52 -3.14
C TRP A 12 -21.59 18.39 -2.11
N GLN A 13 -21.34 18.11 -0.83
CA GLN A 13 -21.99 18.76 0.29
C GLN A 13 -21.10 19.83 0.89
N ASN A 14 -21.63 21.03 1.03
CA ASN A 14 -21.02 22.15 1.75
C ASN A 14 -21.52 22.18 3.19
N ASN A 15 -20.62 22.26 4.15
CA ASN A 15 -21.00 22.48 5.55
C ASN A 15 -20.28 23.73 6.10
N PRO A 16 -20.96 24.89 6.18
CA PRO A 16 -20.35 26.13 6.67
C PRO A 16 -19.86 26.08 8.12
N GLN A 17 -20.31 25.08 8.90
CA GLN A 17 -19.90 24.88 10.30
C GLN A 17 -18.72 23.90 10.42
N ALA A 18 -18.30 23.26 9.31
CA ALA A 18 -17.16 22.36 9.32
C ALA A 18 -15.85 23.11 9.56
N THR A 19 -14.93 22.48 10.27
CA THR A 19 -13.58 23.01 10.49
C THR A 19 -12.86 23.16 9.15
N PRO A 20 -12.40 24.37 8.78
CA PRO A 20 -11.63 24.56 7.57
C PRO A 20 -10.20 24.07 7.75
N PHE A 21 -9.59 23.54 6.67
CA PHE A 21 -8.17 23.22 6.63
C PHE A 21 -7.57 23.51 5.27
N GLN A 22 -6.25 23.61 5.22
CA GLN A 22 -5.48 23.86 3.99
C GLN A 22 -4.34 22.85 3.91
N THR A 23 -4.00 22.45 2.68
CA THR A 23 -2.73 21.77 2.41
C THR A 23 -1.58 22.76 2.47
N VAL A 24 -0.38 22.25 2.71
CA VAL A 24 0.84 23.06 2.83
C VAL A 24 1.77 22.71 1.67
N ASN A 25 2.40 23.75 1.08
CA ASN A 25 3.46 23.52 0.10
C ASN A 25 4.77 23.20 0.85
N PRO A 26 5.34 21.98 0.71
CA PRO A 26 6.51 21.58 1.49
C PRO A 26 7.79 22.38 1.18
N LYS A 27 7.89 22.99 -0.03
CA LYS A 27 9.04 23.82 -0.41
C LYS A 27 9.08 25.14 0.36
N THR A 28 7.93 25.65 0.76
CA THR A 28 7.82 26.98 1.39
C THR A 28 7.32 26.91 2.84
N ASP A 29 6.83 25.73 3.25
CA ASP A 29 6.11 25.47 4.51
C ASP A 29 4.95 26.47 4.74
N LYS A 30 4.28 26.89 3.65
CA LYS A 30 3.14 27.82 3.70
C LYS A 30 1.87 27.12 3.22
N PRO A 31 0.72 27.47 3.82
CA PRO A 31 -0.57 27.00 3.34
C PRO A 31 -0.82 27.37 1.87
N LEU A 32 -1.40 26.46 1.11
CA LEU A 32 -1.92 26.72 -0.23
C LEU A 32 -3.23 27.50 -0.15
N LYS A 33 -3.62 28.17 -1.23
CA LYS A 33 -4.79 29.08 -1.23
C LYS A 33 -6.12 28.36 -1.06
N THR A 34 -6.21 27.10 -1.48
CA THR A 34 -7.45 26.33 -1.43
C THR A 34 -7.79 25.94 0.01
N VAL A 35 -9.00 26.26 0.45
CA VAL A 35 -9.51 25.95 1.80
C VAL A 35 -10.54 24.83 1.67
N PHE A 36 -10.24 23.69 2.25
CA PHE A 36 -11.11 22.51 2.30
C PHE A 36 -11.94 22.50 3.58
N GLN A 37 -12.98 21.67 3.60
CA GLN A 37 -13.83 21.46 4.74
C GLN A 37 -13.62 20.08 5.33
N GLU A 38 -13.42 19.98 6.64
CA GLU A 38 -13.42 18.70 7.33
C GLU A 38 -14.81 18.04 7.26
N ALA A 39 -14.86 16.74 7.03
CA ALA A 39 -16.12 16.02 7.08
C ALA A 39 -16.71 16.04 8.49
N THR A 40 -18.03 15.99 8.58
CA THR A 40 -18.75 15.90 9.85
C THR A 40 -19.19 14.46 10.13
N ASN A 41 -19.53 14.20 11.39
CA ASN A 41 -20.07 12.91 11.81
C ASN A 41 -21.32 12.53 11.00
N ALA A 42 -22.20 13.51 10.72
CA ALA A 42 -23.39 13.29 9.90
C ALA A 42 -23.04 12.89 8.46
N GLN A 43 -21.97 13.46 7.89
CA GLN A 43 -21.53 13.09 6.55
C GLN A 43 -20.90 11.70 6.51
N VAL A 44 -20.17 11.29 7.57
CA VAL A 44 -19.68 9.89 7.69
C VAL A 44 -20.86 8.93 7.78
N GLU A 45 -21.82 9.21 8.67
CA GLU A 45 -23.03 8.41 8.87
C GLU A 45 -23.83 8.26 7.57
N GLU A 46 -24.09 9.36 6.86
CA GLU A 46 -24.80 9.36 5.59
C GLU A 46 -24.05 8.55 4.52
N SER A 47 -22.72 8.74 4.40
CA SER A 47 -21.91 8.04 3.41
C SER A 47 -21.97 6.52 3.60
N VAL A 48 -21.83 6.03 4.84
CA VAL A 48 -21.82 4.59 5.11
C VAL A 48 -23.24 3.99 4.99
N ASN A 49 -24.27 4.68 5.49
CA ASN A 49 -25.66 4.24 5.38
C ASN A 49 -26.09 4.10 3.91
N LYS A 50 -25.77 5.08 3.07
CA LYS A 50 -26.09 5.06 1.64
C LYS A 50 -25.29 3.98 0.90
N ALA A 51 -23.99 3.83 1.20
CA ALA A 51 -23.17 2.75 0.65
C ALA A 51 -23.70 1.36 1.03
N ALA A 52 -24.17 1.18 2.26
CA ALA A 52 -24.78 -0.07 2.69
C ALA A 52 -26.14 -0.33 2.00
N ALA A 53 -26.96 0.69 1.82
CA ALA A 53 -28.25 0.57 1.15
C ALA A 53 -28.14 0.21 -0.33
N ILE A 54 -27.08 0.66 -1.02
CA ILE A 54 -26.84 0.40 -2.44
C ILE A 54 -26.02 -0.86 -2.71
N PHE A 55 -25.47 -1.49 -1.66
CA PHE A 55 -24.53 -2.58 -1.79
C PHE A 55 -25.03 -3.74 -2.64
N ASP A 56 -26.23 -4.25 -2.37
CA ASP A 56 -26.77 -5.40 -3.10
C ASP A 56 -26.89 -5.08 -4.60
N LEU A 57 -27.37 -3.89 -4.96
CA LEU A 57 -27.47 -3.46 -6.35
C LEU A 57 -26.09 -3.36 -7.03
N TYR A 58 -25.08 -2.85 -6.34
CA TYR A 58 -23.73 -2.74 -6.89
C TYR A 58 -23.03 -4.10 -6.96
N ALA A 59 -23.22 -4.96 -5.98
CA ALA A 59 -22.69 -6.33 -5.97
C ALA A 59 -23.22 -7.19 -7.12
N GLU A 60 -24.48 -6.95 -7.55
CA GLU A 60 -25.15 -7.64 -8.67
C GLU A 60 -24.76 -7.06 -10.05
N THR A 61 -23.96 -5.98 -10.11
CA THR A 61 -23.47 -5.48 -11.40
C THR A 61 -22.64 -6.53 -12.13
N THR A 62 -22.77 -6.58 -13.45
CA THR A 62 -22.01 -7.51 -14.28
C THR A 62 -20.52 -7.16 -14.29
N LEU A 63 -19.67 -8.13 -14.61
CA LEU A 63 -18.23 -7.89 -14.81
C LEU A 63 -17.99 -6.85 -15.90
N GLU A 64 -18.83 -6.84 -16.95
CA GLU A 64 -18.77 -5.85 -18.03
C GLU A 64 -19.07 -4.42 -17.54
N GLN A 65 -20.12 -4.23 -16.73
CA GLN A 65 -20.44 -2.90 -16.17
C GLN A 65 -19.31 -2.37 -15.29
N ARG A 66 -18.72 -3.21 -14.46
CA ARG A 66 -17.56 -2.83 -13.63
C ARG A 66 -16.31 -2.57 -14.48
N THR A 67 -16.09 -3.33 -15.54
CA THR A 67 -15.03 -3.10 -16.54
C THR A 67 -15.18 -1.71 -17.18
N GLN A 68 -16.38 -1.38 -17.68
CA GLN A 68 -16.69 -0.08 -18.28
C GLN A 68 -16.50 1.06 -17.28
N PHE A 69 -16.88 0.87 -16.04
CA PHE A 69 -16.66 1.85 -14.97
C PHE A 69 -15.18 2.12 -14.72
N LEU A 70 -14.34 1.08 -14.58
CA LEU A 70 -12.90 1.27 -14.40
C LEU A 70 -12.24 1.94 -15.62
N GLN A 71 -12.67 1.61 -16.83
CA GLN A 71 -12.21 2.29 -18.05
C GLN A 71 -12.64 3.77 -18.08
N ALA A 72 -13.86 4.07 -17.61
CA ALA A 72 -14.32 5.45 -17.48
C ALA A 72 -13.48 6.23 -16.46
N ILE A 73 -13.12 5.65 -15.31
CA ILE A 73 -12.20 6.26 -14.34
C ILE A 73 -10.87 6.62 -15.02
N GLN A 74 -10.26 5.70 -15.78
CA GLN A 74 -9.03 5.99 -16.51
C GLN A 74 -9.19 7.17 -17.48
N LYS A 75 -10.32 7.21 -18.20
CA LYS A 75 -10.61 8.28 -19.17
C LYS A 75 -10.72 9.64 -18.48
N GLU A 76 -11.48 9.72 -17.38
CA GLU A 76 -11.66 10.96 -16.62
C GLU A 76 -10.34 11.44 -16.00
N LEU A 77 -9.54 10.54 -15.42
CA LEU A 77 -8.21 10.89 -14.89
C LEU A 77 -7.28 11.44 -15.99
N LYS A 78 -7.24 10.80 -17.17
CA LYS A 78 -6.43 11.27 -18.30
C LYS A 78 -6.87 12.65 -18.79
N ALA A 79 -8.17 12.95 -18.76
CA ALA A 79 -8.71 14.24 -19.21
C ALA A 79 -8.24 15.42 -18.36
N ILE A 80 -7.94 15.19 -17.07
CA ILE A 80 -7.50 16.23 -16.13
C ILE A 80 -6.06 16.00 -15.63
N CYS A 81 -5.26 15.23 -16.38
CA CYS A 81 -3.89 14.90 -15.99
C CYS A 81 -3.04 16.13 -15.66
N PRO A 82 -3.00 17.22 -16.48
CA PRO A 82 -2.19 18.39 -16.17
C PRO A 82 -2.54 19.03 -14.82
N GLU A 83 -3.82 19.14 -14.50
CA GLU A 83 -4.31 19.71 -13.25
C GLU A 83 -3.94 18.83 -12.05
N ILE A 84 -4.04 17.50 -12.20
CA ILE A 84 -3.61 16.54 -11.18
C ILE A 84 -2.11 16.68 -10.91
N LEU A 85 -1.27 16.67 -11.96
CA LEU A 85 0.19 16.74 -11.82
C LEU A 85 0.66 18.06 -11.21
N GLN A 86 0.05 19.18 -11.61
CA GLN A 86 0.34 20.47 -11.02
C GLN A 86 0.00 20.49 -9.52
N THR A 87 -1.22 20.10 -9.16
CA THR A 87 -1.68 20.08 -7.76
C THR A 87 -0.85 19.14 -6.91
N TYR A 88 -0.54 17.94 -7.44
CA TYR A 88 0.35 16.96 -6.81
C TYR A 88 1.71 17.56 -6.45
N GLN A 89 2.35 18.27 -7.36
CA GLN A 89 3.66 18.89 -7.13
C GLN A 89 3.59 20.04 -6.12
N GLU A 90 2.51 20.82 -6.14
CA GLU A 90 2.30 21.90 -5.18
C GLU A 90 2.10 21.38 -3.75
N GLU A 91 1.39 20.24 -3.58
CA GLU A 91 1.05 19.66 -2.29
C GLU A 91 2.13 18.73 -1.73
N SER A 92 2.99 18.15 -2.57
CA SER A 92 3.97 17.15 -2.15
C SER A 92 5.42 17.58 -2.28
N ALA A 93 5.71 18.62 -3.06
CA ALA A 93 7.06 19.03 -3.50
C ALA A 93 7.84 17.95 -4.28
N LEU A 94 7.21 16.83 -4.61
CA LEU A 94 7.83 15.74 -5.37
C LEU A 94 8.10 16.18 -6.82
N PRO A 95 9.20 15.71 -7.44
CA PRO A 95 9.58 16.10 -8.81
C PRO A 95 8.53 15.70 -9.85
N GLU A 96 8.49 16.43 -10.97
CA GLU A 96 7.57 16.16 -12.10
C GLU A 96 7.65 14.72 -12.60
N GLY A 97 8.86 14.18 -12.81
CA GLY A 97 9.04 12.79 -13.24
C GLY A 97 8.48 11.75 -12.25
N ARG A 98 8.48 12.08 -10.94
CA ARG A 98 7.85 11.26 -9.91
C ARG A 98 6.32 11.34 -10.00
N ALA A 99 5.76 12.54 -10.17
CA ALA A 99 4.32 12.75 -10.31
C ALA A 99 3.78 12.02 -11.55
N GLN A 100 4.44 12.19 -12.69
CA GLN A 100 4.09 11.49 -13.94
C GLN A 100 4.18 9.97 -13.79
N GLY A 101 5.30 9.46 -13.25
CA GLY A 101 5.48 8.02 -13.05
C GLY A 101 4.44 7.40 -12.10
N GLU A 102 4.01 8.14 -11.07
CA GLU A 102 2.96 7.67 -10.17
C GLU A 102 1.58 7.73 -10.82
N PHE A 103 1.31 8.74 -11.63
CA PHE A 103 0.09 8.84 -12.43
C PHE A 103 -0.02 7.66 -13.42
N ASP A 104 1.03 7.39 -14.18
CA ASP A 104 1.08 6.28 -15.14
C ASP A 104 0.93 4.93 -14.44
N ARG A 105 1.56 4.77 -13.27
CA ARG A 105 1.40 3.59 -12.42
C ARG A 105 -0.05 3.39 -11.97
N THR A 106 -0.73 4.47 -11.58
CA THR A 106 -2.13 4.43 -11.17
C THR A 106 -3.03 4.00 -12.32
N LEU A 107 -2.85 4.57 -13.50
CA LEU A 107 -3.58 4.15 -14.71
C LEU A 107 -3.28 2.69 -15.08
N GLY A 108 -2.02 2.29 -15.00
CA GLY A 108 -1.61 0.90 -15.25
C GLY A 108 -2.26 -0.08 -14.29
N GLN A 109 -2.38 0.27 -13.01
CA GLN A 109 -3.07 -0.56 -12.01
C GLN A 109 -4.57 -0.70 -12.31
N ILE A 110 -5.26 0.38 -12.68
CA ILE A 110 -6.67 0.32 -13.09
C ILE A 110 -6.82 -0.62 -14.30
N LEU A 111 -5.92 -0.53 -15.28
CA LEU A 111 -5.94 -1.41 -16.44
C LEU A 111 -5.81 -2.90 -16.07
N ARG A 112 -4.95 -3.24 -15.09
CA ARG A 112 -4.83 -4.63 -14.62
C ARG A 112 -6.12 -5.16 -14.01
N PHE A 113 -6.89 -4.32 -13.31
CA PHE A 113 -8.21 -4.72 -12.81
C PHE A 113 -9.26 -4.83 -13.93
N VAL A 114 -9.19 -4.01 -14.97
CA VAL A 114 -9.99 -4.18 -16.19
C VAL A 114 -9.73 -5.56 -16.82
N GLU A 115 -8.47 -5.92 -17.01
CA GLU A 115 -8.07 -7.23 -17.54
C GLU A 115 -8.55 -8.39 -16.65
N LEU A 116 -8.43 -8.24 -15.32
CA LEU A 116 -8.91 -9.24 -14.35
C LEU A 116 -10.43 -9.45 -14.42
N LEU A 117 -11.20 -8.36 -14.52
CA LEU A 117 -12.65 -8.44 -14.64
C LEU A 117 -13.09 -9.08 -15.96
N GLN A 118 -12.39 -8.79 -17.07
CA GLN A 118 -12.65 -9.41 -18.37
C GLN A 118 -12.32 -10.90 -18.38
N GLU A 119 -11.28 -11.31 -17.67
CA GLU A 119 -10.91 -12.73 -17.51
C GLU A 119 -11.86 -13.47 -16.57
N GLY A 120 -12.24 -12.86 -15.44
CA GLY A 120 -13.33 -13.24 -14.54
C GLY A 120 -13.07 -14.42 -13.60
N SER A 121 -11.98 -15.18 -13.72
CA SER A 121 -11.73 -16.37 -12.87
C SER A 121 -11.48 -16.03 -11.40
N PHE A 122 -11.22 -14.77 -11.06
CA PHE A 122 -11.03 -14.33 -9.68
C PHE A 122 -12.23 -14.66 -8.77
N VAL A 123 -13.43 -14.86 -9.31
CA VAL A 123 -14.62 -15.28 -8.56
C VAL A 123 -14.49 -16.71 -8.01
N GLN A 124 -13.50 -17.49 -8.48
CA GLN A 124 -13.17 -18.85 -8.02
C GLN A 124 -14.35 -19.81 -8.05
N ALA A 125 -15.14 -19.79 -9.13
CA ALA A 125 -16.31 -20.64 -9.28
C ALA A 125 -15.92 -22.13 -9.21
N THR A 126 -16.44 -22.83 -8.19
CA THR A 126 -16.15 -24.25 -7.91
C THR A 126 -17.46 -25.01 -7.79
N ILE A 127 -17.60 -26.10 -8.53
CA ILE A 127 -18.81 -26.89 -8.66
C ILE A 127 -18.50 -28.36 -8.40
N HIS A 128 -19.25 -29.00 -7.52
CA HIS A 128 -19.16 -30.43 -7.20
C HIS A 128 -20.53 -31.08 -7.33
N THR A 129 -20.66 -32.05 -8.25
CA THR A 129 -21.92 -32.73 -8.57
C THR A 129 -21.92 -34.22 -8.23
N ALA A 130 -20.79 -34.77 -7.72
CA ALA A 130 -20.66 -36.19 -7.36
C ALA A 130 -21.10 -36.42 -5.91
N GLY A 131 -22.37 -36.27 -5.62
CA GLY A 131 -22.98 -36.34 -4.28
C GLY A 131 -24.05 -35.25 -4.17
N PRO A 132 -24.13 -34.49 -3.05
CA PRO A 132 -24.94 -33.27 -3.02
C PRO A 132 -24.35 -32.24 -4.00
N ASP A 133 -25.23 -31.52 -4.73
CA ASP A 133 -24.78 -30.45 -5.62
C ASP A 133 -24.27 -29.26 -4.77
N LEU A 134 -22.97 -29.08 -4.72
CA LEU A 134 -22.32 -27.99 -3.99
C LEU A 134 -21.62 -27.06 -4.95
N ARG A 135 -22.00 -25.78 -4.93
CA ARG A 135 -21.40 -24.73 -5.77
C ARG A 135 -20.94 -23.58 -4.92
N LYS A 136 -19.74 -23.09 -5.16
CA LYS A 136 -19.12 -22.04 -4.36
C LYS A 136 -18.47 -21.00 -5.26
N MET A 137 -18.59 -19.72 -4.88
CA MET A 137 -17.84 -18.63 -5.47
C MET A 137 -17.52 -17.55 -4.44
N LEU A 138 -16.65 -16.63 -4.80
CA LEU A 138 -16.36 -15.45 -4.00
C LEU A 138 -17.43 -14.37 -4.25
N HIS A 139 -17.84 -13.70 -3.17
CA HIS A 139 -18.85 -12.64 -3.13
C HIS A 139 -18.28 -11.42 -2.39
N PRO A 140 -18.57 -10.18 -2.79
CA PRO A 140 -18.11 -8.97 -2.11
C PRO A 140 -18.62 -8.90 -0.67
N ILE A 141 -17.82 -8.27 0.21
CA ILE A 141 -18.13 -8.25 1.65
C ILE A 141 -19.03 -7.09 2.09
N GLY A 142 -19.11 -6.01 1.30
CA GLY A 142 -19.92 -4.82 1.63
C GLY A 142 -19.15 -3.51 1.54
N PRO A 143 -19.62 -2.42 2.17
CA PRO A 143 -18.97 -1.11 2.14
C PRO A 143 -17.57 -1.13 2.77
N ILE A 144 -16.60 -0.51 2.07
CA ILE A 144 -15.19 -0.46 2.46
C ILE A 144 -14.77 0.97 2.77
N GLY A 145 -14.12 1.17 3.91
CA GLY A 145 -13.40 2.40 4.25
C GLY A 145 -11.97 2.34 3.73
N VAL A 146 -11.52 3.38 3.02
CA VAL A 146 -10.15 3.46 2.49
C VAL A 146 -9.44 4.68 3.04
N PHE A 147 -8.22 4.49 3.55
CA PHE A 147 -7.35 5.54 4.08
C PHE A 147 -6.10 5.65 3.23
N GLY A 148 -5.95 6.77 2.54
CA GLY A 148 -4.82 7.02 1.66
C GLY A 148 -3.50 7.29 2.39
N ALA A 149 -2.38 6.93 1.76
CA ALA A 149 -1.03 7.21 2.24
C ALA A 149 -0.61 8.66 1.99
N SER A 150 0.27 9.20 2.82
CA SER A 150 0.79 10.57 2.69
C SER A 150 1.81 10.74 1.54
N ASN A 151 2.62 9.72 1.29
CA ASN A 151 3.79 9.75 0.41
C ASN A 151 3.53 9.28 -1.02
N PHE A 152 2.29 8.86 -1.32
CA PHE A 152 1.83 8.42 -2.64
C PHE A 152 0.42 8.98 -2.93
N PRO A 153 0.31 10.26 -3.31
CA PRO A 153 -0.97 10.95 -3.47
C PRO A 153 -1.93 10.35 -4.51
N LEU A 154 -1.45 9.49 -5.40
CA LEU A 154 -2.24 8.83 -6.44
C LEU A 154 -2.30 7.31 -6.25
N ALA A 155 -1.14 6.62 -6.28
CA ALA A 155 -1.07 5.15 -6.36
C ALA A 155 -1.58 4.43 -5.10
N PHE A 156 -1.50 5.07 -3.92
CA PHE A 156 -1.97 4.54 -2.64
C PHE A 156 -2.93 5.52 -1.94
N SER A 157 -3.73 6.24 -2.73
CA SER A 157 -4.72 7.20 -2.24
C SER A 157 -6.07 6.98 -2.93
N THR A 158 -6.78 8.04 -3.30
CA THR A 158 -8.20 8.05 -3.73
C THR A 158 -8.50 7.11 -4.89
N ALA A 159 -7.66 7.01 -5.93
CA ALA A 159 -7.75 6.00 -6.99
C ALA A 159 -6.65 4.93 -6.86
N GLY A 160 -6.16 4.72 -5.65
CA GLY A 160 -5.13 3.72 -5.36
C GLY A 160 -5.65 2.29 -5.37
N GLY A 161 -4.72 1.37 -5.05
CA GLY A 161 -4.99 -0.07 -5.08
C GLY A 161 -6.18 -0.51 -4.25
N ASP A 162 -6.35 0.05 -3.07
CA ASP A 162 -7.44 -0.30 -2.16
C ASP A 162 -8.80 0.07 -2.74
N THR A 163 -8.95 1.32 -3.22
CA THR A 163 -10.18 1.81 -3.84
C THR A 163 -10.54 1.02 -5.10
N ILE A 164 -9.59 0.89 -6.02
CA ILE A 164 -9.85 0.25 -7.32
C ILE A 164 -10.13 -1.24 -7.17
N SER A 165 -9.41 -1.95 -6.30
CA SER A 165 -9.67 -3.37 -6.04
C SER A 165 -11.02 -3.59 -5.35
N ALA A 166 -11.45 -2.70 -4.43
CA ALA A 166 -12.74 -2.78 -3.78
C ALA A 166 -13.90 -2.52 -4.77
N LEU A 167 -13.77 -1.48 -5.61
CA LEU A 167 -14.74 -1.21 -6.68
C LEU A 167 -14.80 -2.36 -7.69
N ALA A 168 -13.67 -2.93 -8.09
CA ALA A 168 -13.61 -4.11 -8.97
C ALA A 168 -14.29 -5.34 -8.34
N ALA A 169 -14.15 -5.53 -7.04
CA ALA A 169 -14.81 -6.61 -6.30
C ALA A 169 -16.34 -6.47 -6.24
N GLY A 170 -16.89 -5.24 -6.41
CA GLY A 170 -18.31 -4.93 -6.25
C GLY A 170 -18.65 -4.37 -4.86
N CYS A 171 -17.67 -3.80 -4.18
CA CYS A 171 -17.84 -3.14 -2.88
C CYS A 171 -17.94 -1.62 -3.06
N PRO A 172 -18.97 -0.94 -2.50
CA PRO A 172 -18.99 0.50 -2.38
C PRO A 172 -17.83 0.99 -1.51
N VAL A 173 -17.29 2.19 -1.82
CA VAL A 173 -16.08 2.71 -1.16
C VAL A 173 -16.32 4.09 -0.57
N ILE A 174 -15.87 4.28 0.65
CA ILE A 174 -15.79 5.57 1.34
C ILE A 174 -14.30 5.88 1.59
N VAL A 175 -13.75 6.84 0.85
CA VAL A 175 -12.36 7.28 1.02
C VAL A 175 -12.29 8.35 2.11
N LYS A 176 -11.47 8.13 3.14
CA LYS A 176 -10.96 9.19 4.00
C LYS A 176 -9.67 9.73 3.38
N ALA A 177 -9.76 10.90 2.76
CA ALA A 177 -8.64 11.55 2.09
C ALA A 177 -7.50 11.87 3.06
N HIS A 178 -6.26 11.77 2.57
CA HIS A 178 -5.11 12.21 3.35
C HIS A 178 -5.01 13.75 3.33
N PRO A 179 -4.86 14.42 4.49
CA PRO A 179 -4.90 15.89 4.56
C PRO A 179 -3.72 16.58 3.86
N TYR A 180 -2.59 15.90 3.62
CA TYR A 180 -1.40 16.52 3.02
C TYR A 180 -1.51 16.73 1.51
N HIS A 181 -2.48 16.08 0.84
CA HIS A 181 -2.72 16.21 -0.59
C HIS A 181 -4.23 16.24 -0.92
N ALA A 182 -4.97 17.04 -0.18
CA ALA A 182 -6.43 17.12 -0.29
C ALA A 182 -6.90 17.60 -1.66
N GLY A 183 -6.17 18.49 -2.33
CA GLY A 183 -6.49 18.98 -3.67
C GLY A 183 -6.33 17.91 -4.74
N THR A 184 -5.20 17.20 -4.73
CA THR A 184 -4.96 16.05 -5.61
C THR A 184 -6.05 15.00 -5.40
N SER A 185 -6.39 14.70 -4.15
CA SER A 185 -7.41 13.73 -3.76
C SER A 185 -8.80 14.13 -4.25
N ALA A 186 -9.17 15.42 -4.15
CA ALA A 186 -10.46 15.94 -4.60
C ALA A 186 -10.63 15.90 -6.13
N LEU A 187 -9.57 16.22 -6.90
CA LEU A 187 -9.56 16.08 -8.36
C LEU A 187 -9.80 14.62 -8.78
N VAL A 188 -9.12 13.69 -8.13
CA VAL A 188 -9.30 12.25 -8.39
C VAL A 188 -10.70 11.78 -8.00
N ALA A 189 -11.24 12.27 -6.89
CA ALA A 189 -12.61 11.94 -6.45
C ALA A 189 -13.66 12.45 -7.44
N GLU A 190 -13.47 13.65 -8.00
CA GLU A 190 -14.35 14.20 -9.05
C GLU A 190 -14.30 13.33 -10.31
N ALA A 191 -13.12 12.84 -10.71
CA ALA A 191 -12.97 11.94 -11.85
C ALA A 191 -13.71 10.59 -11.64
N ILE A 192 -13.60 9.99 -10.44
CA ILE A 192 -14.34 8.76 -10.11
C ILE A 192 -15.85 9.01 -10.11
N HIS A 193 -16.31 10.12 -9.55
CA HIS A 193 -17.72 10.49 -9.53
C HIS A 193 -18.28 10.68 -10.95
N ASN A 194 -17.57 11.42 -11.81
CA ASN A 194 -17.96 11.61 -13.21
C ASN A 194 -18.04 10.27 -13.97
N ALA A 195 -17.09 9.37 -13.72
CA ALA A 195 -17.09 8.03 -14.30
C ALA A 195 -18.33 7.22 -13.86
N LEU A 196 -18.73 7.27 -12.58
CA LEU A 196 -19.98 6.63 -12.11
C LEU A 196 -21.20 7.15 -12.87
N LEU A 197 -21.34 8.47 -12.95
CA LEU A 197 -22.47 9.10 -13.65
C LEU A 197 -22.49 8.73 -15.14
N SER A 198 -21.34 8.73 -15.81
CA SER A 198 -21.24 8.40 -17.23
C SER A 198 -21.60 6.94 -17.55
N CYS A 199 -21.41 6.04 -16.58
CA CYS A 199 -21.76 4.62 -16.70
C CYS A 199 -23.19 4.30 -16.21
N GLY A 200 -23.96 5.30 -15.73
CA GLY A 200 -25.29 5.08 -15.16
C GLY A 200 -25.29 4.23 -13.88
N LEU A 201 -24.16 4.16 -13.17
CA LEU A 201 -24.06 3.48 -11.89
C LEU A 201 -24.56 4.39 -10.75
N PRO A 202 -25.08 3.80 -9.65
CA PRO A 202 -25.53 4.59 -8.51
C PRO A 202 -24.39 5.43 -7.92
N PRO A 203 -24.56 6.74 -7.77
CA PRO A 203 -23.51 7.61 -7.27
C PRO A 203 -23.14 7.34 -5.80
N GLU A 204 -23.98 6.65 -5.05
CA GLU A 204 -23.77 6.21 -3.67
C GLU A 204 -22.67 5.14 -3.53
N VAL A 205 -22.21 4.56 -4.63
CA VAL A 205 -21.10 3.59 -4.68
C VAL A 205 -19.79 4.21 -4.21
N PHE A 206 -19.64 5.55 -4.31
CA PHE A 206 -18.40 6.22 -3.94
C PHE A 206 -18.65 7.49 -3.15
N SER A 207 -17.94 7.61 -2.01
CA SER A 207 -17.87 8.82 -1.19
C SER A 207 -16.42 9.23 -0.92
N HIS A 208 -16.16 10.53 -0.73
CA HIS A 208 -14.85 11.08 -0.45
C HIS A 208 -14.92 12.13 0.65
N LEU A 209 -14.27 11.85 1.79
CA LEU A 209 -14.35 12.62 3.02
C LEU A 209 -12.97 13.21 3.35
N GLY A 210 -12.88 14.54 3.46
CA GLY A 210 -11.69 15.28 3.85
C GLY A 210 -11.61 15.50 5.36
N GLY A 211 -10.43 15.86 5.85
CA GLY A 211 -10.24 16.30 7.23
C GLY A 211 -8.88 15.94 7.82
N ASN A 212 -8.44 16.76 8.77
CA ASN A 212 -7.20 16.62 9.53
C ASN A 212 -7.36 15.77 10.79
N SER A 213 -8.56 15.75 11.39
CA SER A 213 -8.77 15.07 12.67
C SER A 213 -8.79 13.54 12.50
N HIS A 214 -8.40 12.86 13.58
CA HIS A 214 -8.52 11.40 13.66
C HIS A 214 -9.97 10.96 13.92
N GLU A 215 -10.86 11.87 14.31
CA GLU A 215 -12.24 11.56 14.69
C GLU A 215 -13.04 10.99 13.51
N ILE A 216 -12.87 11.57 12.31
CA ILE A 216 -13.52 11.09 11.09
C ILE A 216 -13.11 9.64 10.79
N GLY A 217 -11.80 9.34 10.92
CA GLY A 217 -11.28 7.98 10.76
C GLY A 217 -11.85 7.00 11.78
N LYS A 218 -11.91 7.41 13.04
CA LYS A 218 -12.50 6.61 14.13
C LYS A 218 -13.97 6.31 13.86
N GLN A 219 -14.76 7.32 13.52
CA GLN A 219 -16.18 7.14 13.24
C GLN A 219 -16.44 6.23 12.04
N LEU A 220 -15.65 6.40 10.97
CA LEU A 220 -15.75 5.53 9.81
C LEU A 220 -15.51 4.08 10.19
N VAL A 221 -14.40 3.79 10.91
CA VAL A 221 -14.03 2.41 11.28
C VAL A 221 -15.02 1.80 12.29
N THR A 222 -15.56 2.59 13.21
CA THR A 222 -16.50 2.08 14.22
C THR A 222 -17.96 2.02 13.74
N HIS A 223 -18.26 2.53 12.54
CA HIS A 223 -19.62 2.50 12.00
C HIS A 223 -20.12 1.06 11.77
N PRO A 224 -21.32 0.67 12.30
CA PRO A 224 -21.78 -0.73 12.31
C PRO A 224 -21.97 -1.35 10.93
N LEU A 225 -22.28 -0.55 9.90
CA LEU A 225 -22.50 -1.04 8.54
C LEU A 225 -21.23 -1.10 7.67
N LEU A 226 -20.08 -0.58 8.13
CA LEU A 226 -18.82 -0.77 7.42
C LEU A 226 -18.38 -2.24 7.53
N LYS A 227 -17.85 -2.83 6.44
CA LYS A 227 -17.51 -4.26 6.38
C LYS A 227 -16.03 -4.55 6.20
N GLY A 228 -15.20 -3.54 5.96
CA GLY A 228 -13.75 -3.70 5.88
C GLY A 228 -13.04 -2.36 5.76
N VAL A 229 -11.74 -2.38 6.01
CA VAL A 229 -10.88 -1.19 5.92
C VAL A 229 -9.61 -1.52 5.15
N GLY A 230 -9.23 -0.65 4.20
CA GLY A 230 -7.92 -0.58 3.58
C GLY A 230 -7.14 0.61 4.13
N PHE A 231 -5.90 0.39 4.51
CA PHE A 231 -5.02 1.42 5.05
C PHE A 231 -3.59 1.23 4.55
N THR A 232 -2.94 2.32 4.17
CA THR A 232 -1.50 2.37 3.92
C THR A 232 -0.91 3.53 4.71
N GLY A 233 0.06 3.27 5.59
CA GLY A 233 0.68 4.32 6.41
C GLY A 233 1.53 3.81 7.56
N SER A 234 1.65 4.60 8.62
CA SER A 234 2.49 4.26 9.77
C SER A 234 1.97 3.05 10.57
N SER A 235 2.88 2.32 11.21
CA SER A 235 2.53 1.19 12.09
C SER A 235 1.59 1.61 13.23
N ALA A 236 1.79 2.80 13.79
CA ALA A 236 0.90 3.32 14.84
C ALA A 236 -0.53 3.58 14.31
N GLY A 237 -0.66 4.17 13.10
CA GLY A 237 -1.96 4.42 12.48
C GLY A 237 -2.69 3.13 12.11
N GLY A 238 -2.00 2.19 11.45
CA GLY A 238 -2.60 0.90 11.08
C GLY A 238 -3.03 0.09 12.29
N LYS A 239 -2.19 0.03 13.33
CA LYS A 239 -2.54 -0.64 14.59
C LYS A 239 -3.75 0.00 15.27
N ALA A 240 -3.81 1.34 15.34
CA ALA A 240 -4.95 2.04 15.94
C ALA A 240 -6.27 1.73 15.23
N LEU A 241 -6.30 1.72 13.90
CA LEU A 241 -7.49 1.35 13.13
C LEU A 241 -7.86 -0.11 13.31
N TYR A 242 -6.86 -1.00 13.34
CA TYR A 242 -7.07 -2.43 13.60
C TYR A 242 -7.70 -2.64 14.98
N ASP A 243 -7.13 -2.05 16.04
CA ASP A 243 -7.64 -2.17 17.40
C ASP A 243 -9.10 -1.65 17.49
N LEU A 244 -9.40 -0.49 16.90
CA LEU A 244 -10.77 0.04 16.85
C LEU A 244 -11.74 -0.91 16.15
N ALA A 245 -11.35 -1.50 15.02
CA ALA A 245 -12.19 -2.44 14.30
C ALA A 245 -12.49 -3.71 15.10
N GLN A 246 -11.55 -4.16 15.95
CA GLN A 246 -11.74 -5.34 16.79
C GLN A 246 -12.61 -5.07 18.03
N THR A 247 -12.79 -3.81 18.44
CA THR A 247 -13.65 -3.45 19.59
C THR A 247 -15.14 -3.32 19.24
N ARG A 248 -15.50 -3.43 17.95
CA ARG A 248 -16.88 -3.36 17.47
C ARG A 248 -17.67 -4.58 17.93
N GLU A 249 -19.00 -4.44 18.04
CA GLU A 249 -19.92 -5.56 18.27
C GLU A 249 -19.78 -6.62 17.15
N GLU A 250 -19.68 -6.19 15.88
CA GLU A 250 -19.31 -7.03 14.75
C GLU A 250 -17.89 -6.63 14.28
N PRO A 251 -16.83 -7.35 14.67
CA PRO A 251 -15.47 -7.05 14.22
C PRO A 251 -15.33 -7.18 12.70
N ILE A 252 -14.52 -6.28 12.11
CA ILE A 252 -14.27 -6.28 10.68
C ILE A 252 -12.78 -6.41 10.35
N PRO A 253 -12.41 -6.93 9.17
CA PRO A 253 -11.03 -6.96 8.73
C PRO A 253 -10.50 -5.55 8.47
N VAL A 254 -9.25 -5.33 8.89
CA VAL A 254 -8.46 -4.16 8.53
C VAL A 254 -7.22 -4.66 7.80
N PHE A 255 -7.13 -4.37 6.52
CA PHE A 255 -5.97 -4.69 5.68
C PHE A 255 -5.05 -3.47 5.66
N ALA A 256 -4.18 -3.39 6.66
CA ALA A 256 -3.22 -2.30 6.79
C ALA A 256 -1.85 -2.76 6.28
N GLU A 257 -1.27 -1.99 5.34
CA GLU A 257 0.15 -2.00 5.02
C GLU A 257 0.84 -0.94 5.88
N MET A 258 1.86 -1.35 6.61
CA MET A 258 2.52 -0.55 7.64
C MET A 258 4.01 -0.39 7.36
N GLY A 259 4.77 0.10 8.35
CA GLY A 259 6.20 0.34 8.25
C GLY A 259 7.05 -0.92 8.06
N SER A 260 8.20 -0.77 7.39
CA SER A 260 9.17 -1.82 7.14
C SER A 260 10.58 -1.24 6.98
N VAL A 261 11.60 -1.95 7.45
CA VAL A 261 13.00 -1.56 7.20
C VAL A 261 13.62 -2.24 5.98
N ASN A 262 12.89 -3.15 5.35
CA ASN A 262 13.27 -3.77 4.07
C ASN A 262 14.74 -4.22 4.03
N PRO A 263 15.17 -5.12 4.91
CA PRO A 263 16.57 -5.42 5.12
C PRO A 263 17.26 -5.97 3.86
N ILE A 264 18.47 -5.50 3.61
CA ILE A 264 19.37 -6.02 2.57
C ILE A 264 20.48 -6.81 3.26
N PHE A 265 20.68 -8.05 2.83
CA PHE A 265 21.71 -8.97 3.31
C PHE A 265 22.76 -9.13 2.19
N ILE A 266 24.01 -8.80 2.48
CA ILE A 266 25.11 -8.81 1.51
C ILE A 266 26.20 -9.78 1.99
N THR A 267 26.48 -10.83 1.22
CA THR A 267 27.52 -11.79 1.54
C THR A 267 28.92 -11.25 1.25
N GLU A 268 29.95 -11.89 1.81
CA GLU A 268 31.35 -11.48 1.67
C GLU A 268 31.81 -11.41 0.22
N LYS A 269 31.51 -12.45 -0.60
CA LYS A 269 31.94 -12.46 -2.01
C LYS A 269 31.22 -11.41 -2.84
N ARG A 270 29.92 -11.23 -2.63
CA ARG A 270 29.14 -10.19 -3.30
C ARG A 270 29.66 -8.79 -2.97
N LEU A 271 30.02 -8.55 -1.71
CA LEU A 271 30.58 -7.30 -1.23
C LEU A 271 31.89 -6.93 -1.94
N ILE A 272 32.75 -7.94 -2.21
CA ILE A 272 34.03 -7.76 -2.89
C ILE A 272 33.85 -7.53 -4.39
N LYS A 273 32.91 -8.25 -5.02
CA LYS A 273 32.75 -8.33 -6.48
C LYS A 273 31.96 -7.14 -7.05
N ASP A 274 30.91 -6.70 -6.37
CA ASP A 274 29.99 -5.68 -6.89
C ASP A 274 30.45 -4.26 -6.52
N LYS A 275 31.22 -3.65 -7.42
CA LYS A 275 31.72 -2.28 -7.25
C LYS A 275 30.65 -1.20 -7.39
N SER A 276 29.53 -1.48 -8.08
CA SER A 276 28.41 -0.55 -8.29
C SER A 276 27.46 -0.51 -7.09
N LEU A 277 27.54 -1.49 -6.20
CA LEU A 277 26.64 -1.67 -5.07
C LEU A 277 26.53 -0.42 -4.19
N THR A 278 27.64 0.27 -3.93
CA THR A 278 27.66 1.46 -3.06
C THR A 278 26.87 2.62 -3.64
N GLU A 279 26.95 2.85 -4.95
CA GLU A 279 26.17 3.87 -5.63
C GLU A 279 24.68 3.48 -5.68
N THR A 280 24.38 2.23 -6.01
CA THR A 280 23.01 1.69 -6.05
C THR A 280 22.32 1.82 -4.69
N LEU A 281 23.02 1.48 -3.60
CA LEU A 281 22.49 1.64 -2.24
C LEU A 281 22.25 3.11 -1.90
N ALA A 282 23.21 4.00 -2.20
CA ALA A 282 23.07 5.43 -1.93
C ALA A 282 21.84 6.02 -2.66
N GLN A 283 21.66 5.69 -3.95
CA GLN A 283 20.50 6.11 -4.74
C GLN A 283 19.19 5.56 -4.16
N SER A 284 19.16 4.29 -3.74
CA SER A 284 17.97 3.67 -3.15
C SER A 284 17.57 4.30 -1.81
N ILE A 285 18.53 4.56 -0.93
CA ILE A 285 18.32 5.20 0.38
C ILE A 285 17.74 6.59 0.24
N THR A 286 18.21 7.35 -0.75
CA THR A 286 17.86 8.76 -0.93
C THR A 286 16.70 9.02 -1.88
N LEU A 287 16.24 8.00 -2.63
CA LEU A 287 15.15 8.14 -3.59
C LEU A 287 13.89 8.72 -2.94
N GLY A 288 13.39 9.83 -3.49
CA GLY A 288 12.22 10.53 -2.93
C GLY A 288 12.40 10.94 -1.47
N THR A 289 13.63 11.31 -1.09
CA THR A 289 14.02 11.65 0.29
C THR A 289 13.72 10.50 1.26
N GLY A 290 13.96 9.24 0.80
CA GLY A 290 13.74 8.03 1.58
C GLY A 290 12.27 7.71 1.91
N GLN A 291 11.31 8.43 1.34
CA GLN A 291 9.89 8.31 1.67
C GLN A 291 9.18 7.21 0.86
N PHE A 292 9.74 6.01 0.88
CA PHE A 292 9.15 4.81 0.28
C PHE A 292 8.90 3.75 1.35
N CYS A 293 7.75 3.07 1.28
CA CYS A 293 7.46 1.91 2.13
C CYS A 293 8.50 0.78 1.97
N THR A 294 9.20 0.76 0.82
CA THR A 294 10.29 -0.19 0.52
C THR A 294 11.68 0.45 0.58
N ASN A 295 11.86 1.56 1.30
CA ASN A 295 13.20 2.12 1.52
C ASN A 295 14.08 1.13 2.31
N PRO A 296 15.36 0.87 1.90
CA PRO A 296 16.24 -0.03 2.63
C PRO A 296 16.76 0.62 3.92
N GLY A 297 15.99 0.51 4.99
CA GLY A 297 16.33 1.08 6.31
C GLY A 297 17.35 0.26 7.10
N LEU A 298 17.66 -0.99 6.67
CA LEU A 298 18.62 -1.89 7.34
C LEU A 298 19.49 -2.61 6.31
N ILE A 299 20.80 -2.49 6.41
CA ILE A 299 21.76 -3.10 5.47
C ILE A 299 22.79 -3.92 6.25
N LEU A 300 22.68 -5.26 6.19
CA LEU A 300 23.61 -6.19 6.81
C LEU A 300 24.67 -6.61 5.78
N PHE A 301 25.91 -6.57 6.16
CA PHE A 301 27.00 -7.04 5.32
C PHE A 301 27.95 -7.97 6.11
N CYS A 302 28.32 -9.08 5.48
CA CYS A 302 29.23 -10.06 6.06
C CYS A 302 30.66 -9.69 5.69
N ASP A 303 31.45 -9.30 6.69
CA ASP A 303 32.87 -8.96 6.55
C ASP A 303 33.67 -9.55 7.70
N PRO A 304 34.11 -10.83 7.58
CA PRO A 304 34.85 -11.51 8.63
C PRO A 304 36.18 -10.86 8.97
N GLN A 305 36.77 -10.14 8.02
CA GLN A 305 38.11 -9.54 8.17
C GLN A 305 38.07 -8.08 8.63
N GLY A 306 36.89 -7.45 8.65
CA GLY A 306 36.74 -6.03 9.00
C GLY A 306 37.42 -5.06 8.04
N LYS A 307 37.51 -5.44 6.74
CA LYS A 307 38.22 -4.66 5.71
C LYS A 307 37.28 -3.91 4.76
N SER A 308 35.97 -4.11 4.90
CA SER A 308 35.01 -3.48 4.01
C SER A 308 34.89 -1.98 4.25
N ASP A 309 34.94 -1.22 3.18
CA ASP A 309 34.70 0.21 3.14
C ASP A 309 33.26 0.58 2.71
N LEU A 310 32.33 -0.42 2.67
CA LEU A 310 30.96 -0.26 2.20
C LEU A 310 30.27 0.96 2.84
N PHE A 311 30.28 1.03 4.17
CA PHE A 311 29.63 2.10 4.92
C PHE A 311 30.17 3.49 4.53
N THR A 312 31.51 3.63 4.53
CA THR A 312 32.17 4.91 4.20
C THR A 312 31.93 5.32 2.74
N ARG A 313 31.95 4.37 1.81
CA ARG A 313 31.70 4.65 0.38
C ARG A 313 30.24 5.02 0.11
N VAL A 314 29.28 4.35 0.73
CA VAL A 314 27.87 4.74 0.59
C VAL A 314 27.64 6.13 1.17
N SER A 315 28.21 6.43 2.33
CA SER A 315 28.17 7.79 2.91
C SER A 315 28.78 8.84 1.99
N ALA A 316 29.93 8.53 1.36
CA ALA A 316 30.57 9.43 0.41
C ALA A 316 29.73 9.70 -0.85
N HIS A 317 28.96 8.71 -1.33
CA HIS A 317 28.00 8.91 -2.43
C HIS A 317 26.79 9.76 -2.00
N ILE A 318 26.29 9.60 -0.78
CA ILE A 318 25.13 10.33 -0.25
C ILE A 318 25.49 11.80 0.03
N ASN A 319 26.67 12.08 0.54
CA ASN A 319 27.05 13.40 1.04
C ASN A 319 26.82 14.57 0.06
N PRO A 320 27.15 14.47 -1.24
CA PRO A 320 26.90 15.56 -2.20
C PRO A 320 25.46 15.65 -2.71
N MET A 321 24.58 14.70 -2.36
CA MET A 321 23.24 14.65 -2.93
C MET A 321 22.34 15.74 -2.36
N GLN A 322 21.75 16.54 -3.23
CA GLN A 322 20.71 17.50 -2.91
C GLN A 322 19.35 16.77 -2.94
N LEU A 323 18.64 16.74 -1.83
CA LEU A 323 17.34 16.09 -1.73
C LEU A 323 16.20 17.12 -1.66
N PRO A 324 15.05 16.86 -2.30
CA PRO A 324 13.87 17.70 -2.11
C PRO A 324 13.39 17.62 -0.65
N PRO A 325 12.58 18.59 -0.19
CA PRO A 325 11.96 18.50 1.14
C PRO A 325 11.08 17.27 1.24
N MET A 326 10.86 16.78 2.46
CA MET A 326 9.86 15.75 2.73
C MET A 326 8.44 16.28 2.41
N VAL A 327 7.51 15.40 2.11
CA VAL A 327 6.14 15.77 1.69
C VAL A 327 5.36 16.56 2.73
N HIS A 328 5.82 16.61 3.98
CA HIS A 328 5.23 17.45 5.02
C HIS A 328 6.19 17.68 6.19
N SER A 329 6.14 18.88 6.80
CA SER A 329 6.99 19.25 7.94
C SER A 329 6.83 18.34 9.17
N ASN A 330 5.66 17.75 9.40
CA ASN A 330 5.47 16.78 10.48
C ASN A 330 6.25 15.48 10.25
N ILE A 331 6.36 15.03 9.00
CA ILE A 331 7.18 13.84 8.66
C ILE A 331 8.65 14.18 8.91
N GLN A 332 9.10 15.34 8.48
CA GLN A 332 10.47 15.80 8.70
C GLN A 332 10.80 15.92 10.19
N LYS A 333 9.89 16.49 11.00
CA LYS A 333 10.07 16.58 12.46
C LYS A 333 10.19 15.20 13.11
N ASN A 334 9.32 14.27 12.73
CA ASN A 334 9.37 12.89 13.24
C ASN A 334 10.70 12.20 12.88
N TYR A 335 11.14 12.36 11.63
CA TYR A 335 12.44 11.86 11.18
C TYR A 335 13.60 12.44 12.00
N GLN A 336 13.62 13.75 12.23
CA GLN A 336 14.65 14.41 13.03
C GLN A 336 14.69 13.91 14.48
N VAL A 337 13.52 13.77 15.12
CA VAL A 337 13.41 13.24 16.49
C VAL A 337 13.97 11.81 16.58
N GLN A 338 13.62 10.94 15.60
CA GLN A 338 14.15 9.58 15.55
C GLN A 338 15.68 9.57 15.36
N LEU A 339 16.20 10.42 14.47
CA LEU A 339 17.63 10.53 14.19
C LEU A 339 18.40 11.08 15.40
N GLU A 340 17.84 12.02 16.16
CA GLU A 340 18.42 12.52 17.41
C GLU A 340 18.50 11.40 18.46
N GLY A 341 17.48 10.58 18.60
CA GLY A 341 17.49 9.40 19.45
C GLY A 341 18.62 8.43 19.11
N LEU A 342 18.86 8.20 17.82
CA LEU A 342 19.98 7.38 17.34
C LEU A 342 21.34 8.00 17.67
N THR A 343 21.49 9.32 17.59
CA THR A 343 22.73 10.03 17.90
C THR A 343 23.17 9.81 19.36
N GLN A 344 22.23 9.58 20.26
CA GLN A 344 22.50 9.33 21.68
C GLN A 344 22.79 7.85 22.00
N ASN A 345 22.59 6.94 21.04
CA ASN A 345 22.78 5.52 21.27
C ASN A 345 24.27 5.13 21.22
N LYS A 346 24.80 4.71 22.36
CA LYS A 346 26.23 4.35 22.54
C LYS A 346 26.66 3.06 21.83
N ALA A 347 25.69 2.25 21.33
CA ALA A 347 26.01 1.03 20.56
C ALA A 347 26.30 1.34 19.09
N LEU A 348 25.91 2.50 18.60
CA LEU A 348 26.32 2.94 17.26
C LEU A 348 27.82 3.26 17.25
N GLN A 349 28.54 2.55 16.37
CA GLN A 349 29.97 2.77 16.15
C GLN A 349 30.21 4.08 15.39
N ASN A 350 29.29 4.44 14.52
CA ASN A 350 29.33 5.67 13.75
C ASN A 350 27.93 6.11 13.32
N LEU A 351 27.74 7.42 13.16
CA LEU A 351 26.56 8.04 12.55
C LEU A 351 27.04 9.21 11.70
N LEU A 352 26.98 9.04 10.38
CA LEU A 352 27.37 10.05 9.42
C LEU A 352 26.12 10.74 8.86
N LYS A 353 26.08 12.06 8.96
CA LYS A 353 25.02 12.91 8.40
C LYS A 353 25.58 13.61 7.15
N SER A 354 24.76 13.73 6.12
CA SER A 354 25.11 14.52 4.93
C SER A 354 25.25 16.00 5.29
N GLU A 355 26.19 16.67 4.66
CA GLU A 355 26.35 18.14 4.75
C GLU A 355 25.40 18.87 3.80
N SER A 356 24.90 18.17 2.77
CA SER A 356 24.11 18.75 1.68
C SER A 356 22.60 18.47 1.78
N SER A 357 22.19 17.58 2.70
CA SER A 357 20.80 17.16 2.87
C SER A 357 20.55 16.55 4.25
N ASP A 358 19.30 16.19 4.56
CA ASP A 358 18.92 15.51 5.82
C ASP A 358 19.28 14.02 5.84
N ALA A 359 19.95 13.48 4.81
CA ALA A 359 20.30 12.06 4.75
C ALA A 359 21.33 11.66 5.80
N ALA A 360 21.19 10.45 6.33
CA ALA A 360 22.14 9.92 7.33
C ALA A 360 22.28 8.40 7.18
N VAL A 361 23.43 7.89 7.64
CA VAL A 361 23.70 6.45 7.73
C VAL A 361 24.35 6.13 9.09
N GLY A 362 23.86 5.09 9.76
CA GLY A 362 24.41 4.59 11.01
C GLY A 362 25.20 3.30 10.81
N LEU A 363 26.15 3.01 11.67
CA LEU A 363 26.92 1.75 11.70
C LEU A 363 26.86 1.12 13.09
N ILE A 364 26.53 -0.16 13.14
CA ILE A 364 26.50 -0.98 14.36
C ILE A 364 27.09 -2.37 14.08
N SER A 365 27.61 -3.06 15.10
CA SER A 365 27.95 -4.48 14.95
C SER A 365 26.70 -5.37 15.02
N GLY A 366 26.72 -6.53 14.35
CA GLY A 366 25.63 -7.51 14.44
C GLY A 366 25.40 -7.97 15.88
N LYS A 367 26.46 -8.14 16.66
CA LYS A 367 26.38 -8.49 18.08
C LYS A 367 25.65 -7.43 18.93
N ASP A 368 25.94 -6.15 18.70
CA ASP A 368 25.30 -5.08 19.46
C ASP A 368 23.84 -4.90 19.02
N LEU A 369 23.55 -5.06 17.71
CA LEU A 369 22.17 -5.05 17.20
C LEU A 369 21.34 -6.17 17.81
N LEU A 370 21.89 -7.39 17.96
CA LEU A 370 21.19 -8.52 18.58
C LEU A 370 20.77 -8.26 20.03
N ASN A 371 21.44 -7.34 20.73
CA ASN A 371 21.09 -6.88 22.06
C ASN A 371 20.13 -5.69 22.06
N GLN A 372 19.90 -5.04 20.91
CA GLN A 372 19.09 -3.82 20.77
C GLN A 372 18.20 -3.87 19.53
N MET A 373 17.42 -4.93 19.40
CA MET A 373 16.56 -5.16 18.21
C MET A 373 15.54 -4.04 17.95
N HIS A 374 15.25 -3.18 18.93
CA HIS A 374 14.43 -1.98 18.72
C HIS A 374 15.03 -1.01 17.69
N LEU A 375 16.35 -1.05 17.44
CA LEU A 375 17.01 -0.28 16.38
C LEU A 375 16.64 -0.74 14.96
N THR A 376 15.91 -1.84 14.82
CA THR A 376 15.29 -2.26 13.54
C THR A 376 13.89 -1.69 13.34
N GLU A 377 13.45 -0.74 14.14
CA GLU A 377 12.23 0.03 13.87
C GLU A 377 12.47 1.01 12.71
N GLU A 378 11.42 1.28 11.94
CA GLU A 378 11.51 2.15 10.77
C GLU A 378 11.81 3.60 11.16
N VAL A 379 12.83 4.18 10.54
CA VAL A 379 13.11 5.62 10.53
C VAL A 379 12.68 6.14 9.15
N PHE A 380 11.46 6.66 9.07
CA PHE A 380 10.85 7.05 7.79
C PHE A 380 11.50 8.32 7.22
N GLY A 381 12.41 8.12 6.27
CA GLY A 381 13.22 9.18 5.66
C GLY A 381 14.50 8.63 5.03
N PRO A 382 15.45 9.48 4.60
CA PRO A 382 16.68 9.08 3.94
C PRO A 382 17.72 8.58 4.94
N PHE A 383 17.39 7.48 5.65
CA PHE A 383 18.22 6.84 6.66
C PHE A 383 18.37 5.35 6.39
N SER A 384 19.57 4.81 6.68
CA SER A 384 19.81 3.37 6.75
C SER A 384 20.78 3.05 7.88
N LEU A 385 20.48 1.98 8.61
CA LEU A 385 21.38 1.39 9.60
C LEU A 385 22.20 0.27 8.94
N PHE A 386 23.51 0.45 8.86
CA PHE A 386 24.46 -0.57 8.42
C PHE A 386 24.86 -1.47 9.58
N VAL A 387 24.83 -2.76 9.34
CA VAL A 387 25.13 -3.80 10.35
C VAL A 387 26.32 -4.62 9.88
N HIS A 388 27.46 -4.43 10.54
CA HIS A 388 28.64 -5.24 10.29
C HIS A 388 28.51 -6.59 10.97
N CYS A 389 28.40 -7.66 10.21
CA CYS A 389 28.37 -9.04 10.68
C CYS A 389 29.72 -9.71 10.42
N HIS A 390 30.31 -10.33 11.45
CA HIS A 390 31.57 -11.07 11.32
C HIS A 390 31.39 -12.44 10.68
N SER A 391 30.17 -12.95 10.58
CA SER A 391 29.88 -14.24 9.94
C SER A 391 28.45 -14.34 9.41
N LEU A 392 28.20 -15.36 8.59
CA LEU A 392 26.85 -15.70 8.13
C LEU A 392 25.94 -16.20 9.25
N GLU A 393 26.51 -16.79 10.31
CA GLU A 393 25.78 -17.23 11.51
C GLU A 393 25.23 -16.02 12.26
N GLU A 394 26.03 -14.98 12.44
CA GLU A 394 25.60 -13.72 13.04
C GLU A 394 24.51 -13.05 12.21
N MET A 395 24.70 -12.98 10.90
CA MET A 395 23.69 -12.48 9.94
C MET A 395 22.39 -13.28 10.01
N THR A 396 22.47 -14.61 10.12
CA THR A 396 21.33 -15.51 10.29
C THR A 396 20.60 -15.25 11.60
N ALA A 397 21.33 -15.02 12.69
CA ALA A 397 20.75 -14.72 14.00
C ALA A 397 19.98 -13.39 13.99
N VAL A 398 20.47 -12.37 13.30
CA VAL A 398 19.73 -11.13 13.10
C VAL A 398 18.45 -11.39 12.29
N ALA A 399 18.55 -12.12 11.15
CA ALA A 399 17.39 -12.45 10.33
C ALA A 399 16.30 -13.19 11.13
N GLU A 400 16.69 -14.07 12.04
CA GLU A 400 15.75 -14.82 12.90
C GLU A 400 14.99 -13.91 13.88
N LYS A 401 15.66 -12.89 14.44
CA LYS A 401 15.08 -11.96 15.41
C LYS A 401 14.28 -10.82 14.79
N LEU A 402 14.41 -10.55 13.49
CA LEU A 402 13.60 -9.52 12.82
C LEU A 402 12.11 -9.79 13.00
N SER A 403 11.35 -8.74 13.17
CA SER A 403 9.88 -8.75 13.03
C SER A 403 9.49 -8.92 11.56
N GLY A 404 8.18 -9.01 11.26
CA GLY A 404 7.70 -9.06 9.88
C GLY A 404 8.07 -7.81 9.09
N GLN A 405 8.41 -7.99 7.80
CA GLN A 405 8.86 -6.96 6.88
C GLN A 405 8.10 -7.08 5.55
N LEU A 406 8.02 -5.99 4.77
CA LEU A 406 7.46 -6.05 3.41
C LEU A 406 8.40 -6.81 2.47
N THR A 407 9.68 -6.50 2.51
CA THR A 407 10.68 -7.13 1.65
C THR A 407 11.94 -7.50 2.42
N ALA A 408 12.71 -8.45 1.86
CA ALA A 408 14.13 -8.57 2.12
C ALA A 408 14.88 -8.82 0.82
N THR A 409 16.12 -8.32 0.74
CA THR A 409 17.02 -8.58 -0.39
C THR A 409 18.20 -9.40 0.10
N LEU A 410 18.54 -10.49 -0.60
CA LEU A 410 19.69 -11.35 -0.29
C LEU A 410 20.64 -11.36 -1.48
N LEU A 411 21.69 -10.57 -1.39
CA LEU A 411 22.74 -10.43 -2.40
C LEU A 411 23.89 -11.38 -2.12
N ALA A 412 24.06 -12.36 -2.98
CA ALA A 412 25.08 -13.40 -2.83
C ALA A 412 25.60 -13.87 -4.19
N GLU A 413 26.83 -14.38 -4.23
CA GLU A 413 27.38 -15.02 -5.40
C GLU A 413 27.00 -16.52 -5.45
N GLU A 414 26.98 -17.11 -6.63
CA GLU A 414 26.50 -18.47 -6.85
C GLU A 414 27.19 -19.51 -5.97
N GLU A 415 28.52 -19.34 -5.75
CA GLU A 415 29.29 -20.24 -4.91
C GLU A 415 28.91 -20.18 -3.40
N GLU A 416 28.20 -19.13 -3.00
CA GLU A 416 27.72 -18.96 -1.63
C GLU A 416 26.32 -19.53 -1.39
N TYR A 417 25.57 -19.89 -2.46
CA TYR A 417 24.19 -20.39 -2.35
C TYR A 417 24.01 -21.55 -1.37
N PRO A 418 24.90 -22.53 -1.28
CA PRO A 418 24.77 -23.60 -0.28
C PRO A 418 24.82 -23.08 1.18
N LYS A 419 25.61 -22.01 1.43
CA LYS A 419 25.84 -21.46 2.78
C LYS A 419 24.72 -20.52 3.23
N ILE A 420 24.07 -19.81 2.30
CA ILE A 420 23.01 -18.84 2.61
C ILE A 420 21.63 -19.47 2.78
N LYS A 421 21.46 -20.77 2.61
CA LYS A 421 20.17 -21.47 2.77
C LYS A 421 19.53 -21.24 4.12
N SER A 422 20.33 -21.14 5.20
CA SER A 422 19.85 -20.84 6.55
C SER A 422 19.24 -19.45 6.65
N VAL A 423 19.93 -18.42 6.12
CA VAL A 423 19.41 -17.04 6.05
C VAL A 423 18.11 -17.01 5.25
N LEU A 424 18.10 -17.58 4.05
CA LEU A 424 16.92 -17.64 3.18
C LEU A 424 15.73 -18.29 3.87
N GLN A 425 15.94 -19.38 4.61
CA GLN A 425 14.85 -20.06 5.32
C GLN A 425 14.26 -19.20 6.44
N LYS A 426 15.08 -18.41 7.15
CA LYS A 426 14.58 -17.47 8.16
C LYS A 426 13.78 -16.33 7.48
N LEU A 427 14.32 -15.76 6.41
CA LEU A 427 13.68 -14.64 5.69
C LEU A 427 12.32 -14.99 5.08
N LYS A 428 12.12 -16.21 4.57
CA LYS A 428 10.82 -16.68 4.08
C LYS A 428 9.67 -16.52 5.09
N ASN A 429 9.98 -16.60 6.38
CA ASN A 429 9.00 -16.45 7.46
C ASN A 429 8.83 -15.00 7.92
N LYS A 430 9.59 -14.08 7.36
CA LYS A 430 9.66 -12.68 7.81
C LYS A 430 9.16 -11.68 6.78
N VAL A 431 9.04 -12.06 5.51
CA VAL A 431 8.77 -11.09 4.45
C VAL A 431 7.66 -11.56 3.50
N GLY A 432 7.03 -10.59 2.82
CA GLY A 432 6.15 -10.87 1.70
C GLY A 432 6.90 -11.08 0.39
N ARG A 433 8.00 -10.33 0.16
CA ARG A 433 8.79 -10.39 -1.09
C ARG A 433 10.27 -10.59 -0.80
N LEU A 434 10.88 -11.59 -1.47
CA LEU A 434 12.32 -11.83 -1.46
C LEU A 434 12.94 -11.40 -2.79
N LEU A 435 14.00 -10.60 -2.73
CA LEU A 435 14.80 -10.18 -3.87
C LEU A 435 16.18 -10.85 -3.78
N PHE A 436 16.75 -11.19 -4.94
CA PHE A 436 18.09 -11.78 -5.04
C PHE A 436 19.04 -10.92 -5.87
N GLU A 437 18.53 -9.86 -6.48
CA GLU A 437 19.30 -8.83 -7.18
C GLU A 437 18.66 -7.45 -7.01
N GLY A 438 19.47 -6.39 -7.15
CA GLY A 438 19.02 -5.00 -7.08
C GLY A 438 18.71 -4.53 -5.67
N VAL A 439 17.78 -3.59 -5.58
CA VAL A 439 17.34 -2.95 -4.33
C VAL A 439 15.83 -3.03 -4.17
N PRO A 440 15.29 -2.99 -2.94
CA PRO A 440 13.87 -3.21 -2.70
C PRO A 440 12.97 -2.08 -3.19
N THR A 441 13.53 -0.89 -3.42
CA THR A 441 12.78 0.32 -3.79
C THR A 441 12.09 0.15 -5.14
N GLY A 442 10.78 0.36 -5.15
CA GLY A 442 9.93 0.13 -6.31
C GLY A 442 9.19 -1.22 -6.26
N VAL A 443 7.92 -1.18 -6.69
CA VAL A 443 7.02 -2.33 -6.68
C VAL A 443 6.27 -2.39 -8.00
N ALA A 444 6.49 -3.47 -8.78
CA ALA A 444 5.77 -3.72 -10.01
C ALA A 444 4.31 -4.09 -9.72
N VAL A 445 3.38 -3.64 -10.56
CA VAL A 445 1.96 -3.99 -10.46
C VAL A 445 1.69 -5.19 -11.37
N THR A 446 1.76 -6.39 -10.79
CA THR A 446 1.52 -7.66 -11.50
C THR A 446 0.75 -8.62 -10.60
N GLN A 447 0.16 -9.66 -11.18
CA GLN A 447 -0.53 -10.71 -10.41
C GLN A 447 0.43 -11.48 -9.49
N ALA A 448 1.68 -11.66 -9.89
CA ALA A 448 2.68 -12.38 -9.09
C ALA A 448 3.30 -11.53 -7.96
N MET A 449 2.86 -10.27 -7.79
CA MET A 449 3.40 -9.40 -6.74
C MET A 449 2.78 -9.71 -5.40
N GLN A 450 3.63 -9.87 -4.38
CA GLN A 450 3.24 -9.84 -2.99
C GLN A 450 3.83 -8.58 -2.34
N HIS A 451 2.95 -7.60 -2.05
CA HIS A 451 3.28 -6.40 -1.28
C HIS A 451 2.45 -6.39 0.00
N GLY A 452 3.04 -6.84 1.03
CA GLY A 452 2.53 -7.13 2.34
C GLY A 452 3.59 -7.94 3.08
N GLY A 453 3.24 -8.61 4.16
CA GLY A 453 4.20 -9.42 4.93
C GLY A 453 3.60 -9.81 6.28
N PRO A 454 4.31 -10.62 7.08
CA PRO A 454 3.89 -10.91 8.44
C PRO A 454 3.83 -9.63 9.30
N TYR A 455 3.02 -9.65 10.35
CA TYR A 455 2.96 -8.55 11.32
C TYR A 455 4.36 -8.22 11.88
N PRO A 456 4.76 -6.95 12.02
CA PRO A 456 3.98 -5.73 11.89
C PRO A 456 3.98 -5.06 10.48
N ALA A 457 4.55 -5.67 9.44
CA ALA A 457 4.56 -5.07 8.11
C ALA A 457 3.14 -4.97 7.51
N SER A 458 2.27 -5.93 7.82
CA SER A 458 0.84 -5.83 7.55
C SER A 458 0.02 -6.49 8.67
N THR A 459 -1.27 -6.17 8.74
CA THR A 459 -2.20 -6.80 9.69
C THR A 459 -2.59 -8.22 9.28
N ASP A 460 -2.50 -8.55 7.99
CA ASP A 460 -2.75 -9.90 7.47
C ASP A 460 -1.82 -10.24 6.31
N GLY A 461 -0.77 -11.01 6.60
CA GLY A 461 0.25 -11.41 5.62
C GLY A 461 -0.21 -12.39 4.53
N ARG A 462 -1.46 -12.84 4.54
CA ARG A 462 -2.05 -13.70 3.50
C ARG A 462 -2.43 -12.92 2.25
N TYR A 463 -2.59 -11.59 2.38
CA TYR A 463 -3.05 -10.72 1.30
C TYR A 463 -1.96 -9.74 0.86
N THR A 464 -2.14 -9.21 -0.34
CA THR A 464 -1.28 -8.18 -0.92
C THR A 464 -2.03 -6.86 -1.04
N SER A 465 -1.33 -5.72 -0.91
CA SER A 465 -1.87 -4.39 -1.19
C SER A 465 -1.66 -3.95 -2.65
N VAL A 466 -0.79 -4.64 -3.40
CA VAL A 466 -0.44 -4.32 -4.80
C VAL A 466 -0.66 -5.53 -5.69
N GLY A 467 -1.08 -5.27 -6.93
CA GLY A 467 -1.41 -6.29 -7.91
C GLY A 467 -2.88 -6.73 -7.85
N THR A 468 -3.28 -7.55 -8.80
CA THR A 468 -4.69 -7.94 -8.97
C THR A 468 -5.21 -8.80 -7.84
N ASP A 469 -4.35 -9.57 -7.18
CA ASP A 469 -4.74 -10.42 -6.06
C ASP A 469 -5.17 -9.62 -4.81
N SER A 470 -4.92 -8.29 -4.79
CA SER A 470 -5.46 -7.41 -3.76
C SER A 470 -7.00 -7.38 -3.71
N ILE A 471 -7.70 -7.81 -4.78
CA ILE A 471 -9.15 -7.97 -4.82
C ILE A 471 -9.67 -8.96 -3.77
N TYR A 472 -8.89 -10.00 -3.45
CA TYR A 472 -9.32 -11.05 -2.50
C TYR A 472 -9.52 -10.55 -1.07
N ARG A 473 -9.00 -9.40 -0.72
CA ARG A 473 -9.26 -8.74 0.58
C ARG A 473 -10.73 -8.35 0.76
N TRP A 474 -11.44 -8.12 -0.34
CA TRP A 474 -12.81 -7.61 -0.37
C TRP A 474 -13.85 -8.67 -0.70
N LEU A 475 -13.44 -9.93 -0.71
CA LEU A 475 -14.27 -11.05 -1.11
C LEU A 475 -14.32 -12.12 -0.03
N ARG A 476 -15.46 -12.81 0.08
CA ARG A 476 -15.64 -13.98 0.94
C ARG A 476 -16.32 -15.11 0.17
N PRO A 477 -16.03 -16.37 0.49
CA PRO A 477 -16.71 -17.50 -0.15
C PRO A 477 -18.16 -17.63 0.32
N VAL A 478 -19.05 -17.97 -0.65
CA VAL A 478 -20.43 -18.38 -0.40
C VAL A 478 -20.67 -19.70 -1.11
N ALA A 479 -21.19 -20.70 -0.40
CA ALA A 479 -21.56 -21.99 -0.96
C ALA A 479 -23.10 -22.12 -1.08
N PHE A 480 -23.53 -22.68 -2.20
CA PHE A 480 -24.91 -23.02 -2.52
C PHE A 480 -25.03 -24.54 -2.56
N GLN A 481 -25.93 -25.13 -1.76
CA GLN A 481 -26.17 -26.54 -1.77
C GLN A 481 -27.56 -26.84 -2.31
N ASP A 482 -27.65 -27.77 -3.30
CA ASP A 482 -28.87 -28.21 -3.95
C ASP A 482 -29.74 -27.03 -4.47
N CYS A 483 -29.10 -25.95 -4.87
CA CYS A 483 -29.77 -24.72 -5.33
C CYS A 483 -30.28 -24.91 -6.77
N PRO A 484 -31.54 -24.56 -7.05
CA PRO A 484 -32.06 -24.57 -8.43
C PRO A 484 -31.22 -23.72 -9.36
N ASN A 485 -30.89 -24.23 -10.56
CA ASN A 485 -29.98 -23.57 -11.51
C ASN A 485 -30.34 -22.10 -11.80
N GLY A 486 -31.64 -21.80 -11.93
CA GLY A 486 -32.11 -20.42 -12.20
C GLY A 486 -31.99 -19.44 -11.03
N LEU A 487 -31.66 -19.93 -9.81
CA LEU A 487 -31.41 -19.08 -8.64
C LEU A 487 -29.90 -18.89 -8.37
N LEU A 488 -29.05 -19.63 -9.09
CA LEU A 488 -27.61 -19.52 -8.96
C LEU A 488 -27.07 -18.24 -9.61
N PRO A 489 -26.03 -17.62 -9.05
CA PRO A 489 -25.25 -16.60 -9.78
C PRO A 489 -24.78 -17.13 -11.14
N LEU A 490 -24.70 -16.25 -12.15
CA LEU A 490 -24.32 -16.63 -13.53
C LEU A 490 -23.01 -17.44 -13.60
N ALA A 491 -22.04 -17.15 -12.76
CA ALA A 491 -20.77 -17.86 -12.68
C ALA A 491 -20.92 -19.35 -12.30
N LEU A 492 -22.01 -19.72 -11.62
CA LEU A 492 -22.28 -21.07 -11.11
C LEU A 492 -23.35 -21.83 -11.89
N GLN A 493 -24.03 -21.21 -12.84
CA GLN A 493 -25.06 -21.85 -13.66
C GLN A 493 -24.48 -22.91 -14.60
N ASN A 494 -25.28 -23.92 -14.92
CA ASN A 494 -24.86 -25.05 -15.76
C ASN A 494 -24.31 -24.58 -17.12
N GLU A 495 -24.97 -23.64 -17.74
CA GLU A 495 -24.71 -23.12 -19.09
C GLU A 495 -23.42 -22.32 -19.19
N ASN A 496 -22.80 -21.90 -18.06
CA ASN A 496 -21.63 -21.03 -18.02
C ASN A 496 -21.76 -19.78 -18.91
N PRO A 497 -22.80 -18.96 -18.74
CA PRO A 497 -23.09 -17.87 -19.68
C PRO A 497 -21.98 -16.81 -19.74
N LEU A 498 -21.12 -16.76 -18.73
CA LEU A 498 -19.96 -15.86 -18.69
C LEU A 498 -18.69 -16.49 -19.30
N SER A 499 -18.75 -17.73 -19.79
CA SER A 499 -17.62 -18.48 -20.34
C SER A 499 -16.38 -18.51 -19.43
N LEU A 500 -16.60 -18.51 -18.10
CA LEU A 500 -15.54 -18.49 -17.11
C LEU A 500 -14.81 -19.84 -17.01
N LEU A 501 -13.52 -19.78 -16.69
CA LEU A 501 -12.80 -20.97 -16.23
C LEU A 501 -13.29 -21.32 -14.82
N ARG A 502 -13.94 -22.47 -14.67
CA ARG A 502 -14.51 -22.99 -13.42
C ARG A 502 -13.82 -24.27 -13.01
N ASN A 503 -13.87 -24.60 -11.73
CA ASN A 503 -13.45 -25.92 -11.25
C ASN A 503 -14.68 -26.84 -11.14
N LEU A 504 -14.79 -27.82 -12.02
CA LEU A 504 -15.84 -28.82 -11.98
C LEU A 504 -15.29 -30.17 -11.50
N ASN A 505 -15.73 -30.64 -10.33
CA ASN A 505 -15.30 -31.90 -9.73
C ASN A 505 -13.76 -32.03 -9.65
N GLY A 506 -13.05 -30.94 -9.31
CA GLY A 506 -11.60 -30.89 -9.19
C GLY A 506 -10.85 -30.62 -10.51
N LYS A 507 -11.55 -30.43 -11.64
CA LYS A 507 -10.93 -30.18 -12.95
C LYS A 507 -11.29 -28.78 -13.45
N PRO A 508 -10.32 -27.97 -13.92
CA PRO A 508 -10.59 -26.70 -14.55
C PRO A 508 -11.25 -26.92 -15.93
N THR A 509 -12.36 -26.22 -16.20
CA THR A 509 -13.09 -26.31 -17.46
C THR A 509 -13.90 -25.05 -17.73
N LYS A 510 -14.21 -24.79 -19.01
CA LYS A 510 -15.20 -23.80 -19.47
C LYS A 510 -16.50 -24.45 -19.98
N GLU A 511 -16.57 -25.76 -19.95
CA GLU A 511 -17.71 -26.50 -20.47
C GLU A 511 -19.00 -26.30 -19.67
N VAL A 512 -20.13 -26.54 -20.31
CA VAL A 512 -21.45 -26.65 -19.68
C VAL A 512 -21.55 -27.95 -18.87
N ILE A 513 -22.48 -28.01 -17.92
CA ILE A 513 -22.71 -29.17 -17.04
C ILE A 513 -23.93 -29.93 -17.52
#